data_8acd3930ba00d14b930f5db027f614d1
#
_entry.id   8acd3930ba00d14b930f5db027f614d1
#
_cell.length_a   1.000
_cell.length_b   1.000
_cell.length_c   1.000
_cell.angle_alpha   90.00
_cell.angle_beta   90.00
_cell.angle_gamma   90.00
#
_symmetry.space_group_name_H-M   'P 1'
#
loop_
_entity.id
_entity.type
_entity.pdbx_description
1 polymer ?
#
loop_
_entity_poly.entity_id
_entity_poly.type
_entity_poly.pdbx_seq_one_letter_code
_entity_poly.pdbx_strand_id
1 'polypeptide(L)'
;MVDTRRVYQLETDMYYDIRFEFITRQRSLDYLKRYANKIWKGEKYKKPLPLIRFGKGMQKYSWCDGEILELAPTQRDILTLVHELVHAIGYDDHDNAFARKEMILLDKYTPVKLNILYEMFEVMV
;
A
#
# COMPACT_ATOMS: atom_id res chain seq x y z
N MET A 1 -12.95 4.30 -14.99
CA MET A 1 -12.82 5.08 -13.73
C MET A 1 -12.50 4.16 -12.57
N VAL A 2 -11.53 4.53 -11.76
CA VAL A 2 -11.16 3.75 -10.57
C VAL A 2 -12.01 4.21 -9.39
N ASP A 3 -12.64 3.27 -8.68
CA ASP A 3 -13.39 3.52 -7.45
C ASP A 3 -12.93 2.56 -6.36
N THR A 4 -13.53 2.64 -5.16
CA THR A 4 -13.16 1.82 -4.01
C THR A 4 -13.18 0.32 -4.33
N ARG A 5 -14.24 -0.17 -4.98
CA ARG A 5 -14.35 -1.58 -5.33
C ARG A 5 -13.26 -1.99 -6.32
N ARG A 6 -12.97 -1.12 -7.28
CA ARG A 6 -11.96 -1.39 -8.30
C ARG A 6 -10.58 -1.49 -7.67
N VAL A 7 -10.22 -0.58 -6.77
CA VAL A 7 -8.93 -0.63 -6.07
C VAL A 7 -8.79 -1.94 -5.31
N TYR A 8 -9.78 -2.31 -4.49
CA TYR A 8 -9.72 -3.55 -3.73
C TYR A 8 -9.69 -4.79 -4.62
N GLN A 9 -10.42 -4.79 -5.73
CA GLN A 9 -10.41 -5.90 -6.67
C GLN A 9 -9.02 -6.08 -7.29
N LEU A 10 -8.40 -5.00 -7.69
CA LEU A 10 -7.07 -5.04 -8.30
C LEU A 10 -6.02 -5.50 -7.29
N GLU A 11 -6.10 -5.01 -6.06
CA GLU A 11 -5.19 -5.47 -5.00
C GLU A 11 -5.38 -6.96 -4.73
N THR A 12 -6.63 -7.43 -4.68
CA THR A 12 -6.93 -8.85 -4.51
C THR A 12 -6.32 -9.68 -5.64
N ASP A 13 -6.45 -9.22 -6.88
CA ASP A 13 -5.89 -9.92 -8.04
C ASP A 13 -4.36 -10.04 -7.93
N MET A 14 -3.69 -9.06 -7.36
CA MET A 14 -2.25 -9.09 -7.18
C MET A 14 -1.80 -10.23 -6.26
N TYR A 15 -2.60 -10.62 -5.27
CA TYR A 15 -2.26 -11.72 -4.37
C TYR A 15 -2.22 -13.08 -5.09
N TYR A 16 -2.83 -13.18 -6.26
CA TYR A 16 -2.87 -14.41 -7.05
C TYR A 16 -1.97 -14.35 -8.28
N ASP A 17 -1.16 -13.30 -8.40
CA ASP A 17 -0.29 -13.08 -9.56
C ASP A 17 1.18 -13.11 -9.13
N ILE A 18 1.94 -14.09 -9.66
CA ILE A 18 3.34 -14.30 -9.27
C ILE A 18 4.21 -13.05 -9.53
N ARG A 19 3.82 -12.19 -10.46
CA ARG A 19 4.57 -10.97 -10.75
C ARG A 19 4.58 -10.00 -9.57
N PHE A 20 3.64 -10.12 -8.64
CA PHE A 20 3.50 -9.23 -7.48
C PHE A 20 3.89 -9.92 -6.16
N GLU A 21 4.56 -11.07 -6.21
CA GLU A 21 4.92 -11.84 -5.01
C GLU A 21 5.77 -11.02 -4.04
N PHE A 22 6.67 -10.20 -4.55
CA PHE A 22 7.53 -9.38 -3.69
C PHE A 22 6.71 -8.46 -2.77
N ILE A 23 5.64 -7.85 -3.27
CA ILE A 23 4.83 -6.89 -2.50
C ILE A 23 3.67 -7.55 -1.74
N THR A 24 3.32 -8.78 -2.06
CA THR A 24 2.20 -9.49 -1.39
C THR A 24 2.68 -10.50 -0.35
N ARG A 25 3.98 -10.79 -0.28
CA ARG A 25 4.53 -11.73 0.68
C ARG A 25 4.49 -11.16 2.10
N GLN A 26 4.17 -12.01 3.06
CA GLN A 26 4.16 -11.62 4.48
C GLN A 26 5.55 -11.24 4.94
N ARG A 27 5.64 -10.16 5.72
CA ARG A 27 6.91 -9.62 6.23
C ARG A 27 6.81 -9.40 7.72
N SER A 28 7.96 -9.33 8.39
CA SER A 28 8.02 -8.97 9.81
C SER A 28 7.65 -7.50 10.02
N LEU A 29 7.24 -7.17 11.25
CA LEU A 29 6.93 -5.80 11.60
C LEU A 29 8.16 -4.89 11.43
N ASP A 30 9.33 -5.38 11.85
CA ASP A 30 10.57 -4.61 11.73
C ASP A 30 10.89 -4.30 10.27
N TYR A 31 10.74 -5.27 9.38
CA TYR A 31 10.95 -5.09 7.95
C TYR A 31 10.02 -4.00 7.40
N LEU A 32 8.73 -4.08 7.76
CA LEU A 32 7.73 -3.14 7.25
C LEU A 32 7.93 -1.73 7.81
N LYS A 33 8.34 -1.61 9.07
CA LYS A 33 8.69 -0.30 9.66
C LYS A 33 9.85 0.35 8.92
N ARG A 34 10.89 -0.42 8.61
CA ARG A 34 12.04 0.10 7.85
C ARG A 34 11.63 0.51 6.45
N TYR A 35 10.76 -0.28 5.82
CA TYR A 35 10.27 0.03 4.48
C TYR A 35 9.46 1.32 4.48
N ALA A 36 8.58 1.49 5.46
CA ALA A 36 7.79 2.72 5.62
C ALA A 36 8.69 3.93 5.84
N ASN A 37 9.72 3.80 6.67
CA ASN A 37 10.69 4.88 6.89
C ASN A 37 11.40 5.27 5.61
N LYS A 38 11.81 4.29 4.82
CA LYS A 38 12.48 4.52 3.54
C LYS A 38 11.60 5.34 2.59
N ILE A 39 10.32 4.97 2.49
CA ILE A 39 9.36 5.70 1.66
C ILE A 39 9.15 7.12 2.19
N TRP A 40 8.91 7.25 3.49
CA TRP A 40 8.60 8.53 4.11
C TRP A 40 9.74 9.53 3.93
N LYS A 41 10.98 9.09 4.17
CA LYS A 41 12.15 9.93 3.98
C LYS A 41 12.42 10.21 2.49
N GLY A 42 12.24 9.21 1.65
CA GLY A 42 12.45 9.35 0.21
C GLY A 42 11.52 10.37 -0.42
N GLU A 43 10.28 10.43 0.06
CA GLU A 43 9.27 11.37 -0.43
C GLU A 43 9.32 12.72 0.29
N LYS A 44 10.15 12.83 1.33
CA LYS A 44 10.37 14.08 2.09
C LYS A 44 9.09 14.64 2.71
N TYR A 45 8.21 13.78 3.19
CA TYR A 45 7.01 14.24 3.88
C TYR A 45 7.36 14.93 5.19
N LYS A 46 6.72 16.08 5.45
CA LYS A 46 7.01 16.89 6.65
C LYS A 46 6.30 16.38 7.89
N LYS A 47 5.10 15.80 7.73
CA LYS A 47 4.38 15.27 8.88
C LYS A 47 5.01 13.96 9.36
N PRO A 48 4.83 13.60 10.64
CA PRO A 48 5.42 12.37 11.18
C PRO A 48 4.87 11.12 10.50
N LEU A 49 5.74 10.12 10.35
CA LEU A 49 5.30 8.80 9.92
C LEU A 49 4.34 8.22 10.96
N PRO A 50 3.18 7.66 10.56
CA PRO A 50 2.30 7.00 11.52
C PRO A 50 3.01 5.87 12.27
N LEU A 51 2.54 5.59 13.49
CA LEU A 51 3.00 4.42 14.23
C LEU A 51 2.47 3.17 13.53
N ILE A 52 3.38 2.30 13.10
CA ILE A 52 3.02 1.08 12.40
C ILE A 52 2.98 -0.07 13.41
N ARG A 53 1.88 -0.80 13.45
CA ARG A 53 1.71 -1.93 14.32
C ARG A 53 0.90 -3.04 13.66
N PHE A 54 0.98 -4.24 14.23
CA PHE A 54 0.20 -5.39 13.78
C PHE A 54 -1.09 -5.50 14.56
N GLY A 55 -2.19 -5.72 13.85
CA GLY A 55 -3.46 -6.08 14.45
C GLY A 55 -3.45 -7.52 14.97
N LYS A 56 -4.47 -7.88 15.74
CA LYS A 56 -4.53 -9.16 16.47
C LYS A 56 -5.81 -9.91 16.17
N GLY A 57 -5.78 -11.21 16.50
CA GLY A 57 -6.96 -12.07 16.47
C GLY A 57 -7.52 -12.24 15.07
N MET A 58 -8.84 -12.05 14.95
CA MET A 58 -9.57 -12.28 13.71
C MET A 58 -9.83 -10.98 12.92
N GLN A 59 -9.05 -9.95 13.17
CA GLN A 59 -9.16 -8.69 12.44
C GLN A 59 -8.99 -8.94 10.94
N LYS A 60 -9.93 -8.43 10.15
CA LYS A 60 -9.96 -8.64 8.70
C LYS A 60 -9.34 -7.52 7.89
N TYR A 61 -9.40 -6.28 8.40
CA TYR A 61 -9.03 -5.10 7.63
C TYR A 61 -7.92 -4.32 8.31
N SER A 62 -6.97 -3.89 7.51
CA SER A 62 -5.96 -2.91 7.92
C SER A 62 -6.58 -1.52 7.85
N TRP A 63 -6.01 -0.57 8.60
CA TRP A 63 -6.52 0.80 8.61
C TRP A 63 -5.42 1.78 8.98
N CYS A 64 -5.66 3.05 8.66
CA CYS A 64 -4.79 4.15 9.02
C CYS A 64 -5.61 5.40 9.30
N ASP A 65 -5.36 6.06 10.44
CA ASP A 65 -6.03 7.31 10.80
C ASP A 65 -5.09 8.53 10.75
N GLY A 66 -3.90 8.34 10.18
CA GLY A 66 -2.87 9.39 10.12
C GLY A 66 -1.87 9.33 11.26
N GLU A 67 -2.26 8.81 12.42
CA GLU A 67 -1.37 8.65 13.58
C GLU A 67 -0.96 7.19 13.76
N ILE A 68 -1.86 6.26 13.50
CA ILE A 68 -1.63 4.82 13.63
C ILE A 68 -1.94 4.15 12.29
N LEU A 69 -1.07 3.24 11.89
CA LEU A 69 -1.25 2.37 10.75
C LEU A 69 -1.22 0.93 11.26
N GLU A 70 -2.36 0.25 11.21
CA GLU A 70 -2.46 -1.11 11.73
C GLU A 70 -2.72 -2.11 10.62
N LEU A 71 -1.88 -3.14 10.55
CA LEU A 71 -1.96 -4.16 9.53
C LEU A 71 -2.65 -5.41 10.08
N ALA A 72 -3.71 -5.84 9.41
CA ALA A 72 -4.44 -7.06 9.79
C ALA A 72 -3.53 -8.30 9.63
N PRO A 73 -3.78 -9.38 10.39
CA PRO A 73 -2.91 -10.57 10.36
C PRO A 73 -2.65 -11.18 8.99
N THR A 74 -3.59 -11.07 8.06
CA THR A 74 -3.43 -11.60 6.69
C THR A 74 -2.87 -10.58 5.70
N GLN A 75 -2.58 -9.36 6.16
CA GLN A 75 -2.21 -8.24 5.29
C GLN A 75 -0.89 -7.58 5.73
N ARG A 76 0.03 -8.37 6.26
CA ARG A 76 1.34 -7.89 6.73
C ARG A 76 2.35 -7.87 5.59
N ASP A 77 2.06 -7.09 4.56
CA ASP A 77 2.84 -7.05 3.33
C ASP A 77 3.04 -5.61 2.84
N ILE A 78 3.93 -5.45 1.85
CA ILE A 78 4.28 -4.14 1.31
C ILE A 78 3.09 -3.50 0.60
N LEU A 79 2.31 -4.28 -0.14
CA LEU A 79 1.15 -3.74 -0.87
C LEU A 79 0.17 -3.06 0.09
N THR A 80 -0.21 -3.73 1.18
CA THR A 80 -1.12 -3.17 2.17
C THR A 80 -0.47 -1.99 2.91
N LEU A 81 0.81 -2.11 3.25
CA LEU A 81 1.54 -1.00 3.87
C LEU A 81 1.47 0.26 2.99
N VAL A 82 1.76 0.13 1.70
CA VAL A 82 1.72 1.28 0.78
C VAL A 82 0.31 1.82 0.64
N HIS A 83 -0.70 0.93 0.55
CA HIS A 83 -2.10 1.34 0.53
C HIS A 83 -2.44 2.25 1.72
N GLU A 84 -2.08 1.83 2.93
CA GLU A 84 -2.38 2.61 4.13
C GLU A 84 -1.52 3.87 4.23
N LEU A 85 -0.27 3.83 3.75
CA LEU A 85 0.56 5.03 3.70
C LEU A 85 -0.01 6.09 2.76
N VAL A 86 -0.63 5.69 1.66
CA VAL A 86 -1.30 6.63 0.75
C VAL A 86 -2.44 7.37 1.47
N HIS A 87 -3.20 6.66 2.31
CA HIS A 87 -4.19 7.30 3.19
C HIS A 87 -3.51 8.30 4.15
N ALA A 88 -2.39 7.91 4.76
CA ALA A 88 -1.66 8.76 5.70
C ALA A 88 -1.15 10.04 5.05
N ILE A 89 -0.81 10.00 3.77
CA ILE A 89 -0.37 11.18 3.01
C ILE A 89 -1.52 12.17 2.82
N GLY A 90 -2.77 11.70 2.76
CA GLY A 90 -3.94 12.55 2.64
C GLY A 90 -4.93 12.15 1.56
N TYR A 91 -4.77 10.99 0.97
CA TYR A 91 -5.72 10.47 -0.04
C TYR A 91 -6.77 9.64 0.68
N ASP A 92 -7.92 10.24 0.99
CA ASP A 92 -8.96 9.59 1.78
C ASP A 92 -9.82 8.63 0.97
N ASP A 93 -10.08 8.96 -0.30
CA ASP A 93 -10.93 8.14 -1.16
C ASP A 93 -10.10 7.22 -2.06
N HIS A 94 -10.62 6.04 -2.37
CA HIS A 94 -9.98 5.10 -3.29
C HIS A 94 -10.33 5.45 -4.74
N ASP A 95 -9.99 6.65 -5.15
CA ASP A 95 -10.24 7.16 -6.50
C ASP A 95 -9.00 7.02 -7.40
N ASN A 96 -9.06 7.65 -8.56
CA ASN A 96 -7.97 7.60 -9.53
C ASN A 96 -6.68 8.20 -8.99
N ALA A 97 -6.78 9.28 -8.21
CA ALA A 97 -5.61 9.92 -7.61
C ALA A 97 -4.94 9.00 -6.59
N PHE A 98 -5.73 8.29 -5.77
CA PHE A 98 -5.24 7.29 -4.83
C PHE A 98 -4.48 6.19 -5.57
N ALA A 99 -5.13 5.58 -6.56
CA ALA A 99 -4.54 4.47 -7.31
C ALA A 99 -3.23 4.90 -7.99
N ARG A 100 -3.20 6.09 -8.56
CA ARG A 100 -2.00 6.61 -9.22
C ARG A 100 -0.87 6.80 -8.22
N LYS A 101 -1.16 7.37 -7.03
CA LYS A 101 -0.15 7.57 -6.00
C LYS A 101 0.39 6.23 -5.48
N GLU A 102 -0.48 5.26 -5.27
CA GLU A 102 -0.09 3.92 -4.86
C GLU A 102 0.86 3.28 -5.89
N MET A 103 0.51 3.35 -7.17
CA MET A 103 1.36 2.80 -8.22
C MET A 103 2.71 3.47 -8.32
N ILE A 104 2.75 4.79 -8.18
CA ILE A 104 4.00 5.54 -8.22
C ILE A 104 4.93 5.10 -7.08
N LEU A 105 4.39 4.94 -5.87
CA LEU A 105 5.18 4.48 -4.73
C LEU A 105 5.66 3.04 -4.91
N LEU A 106 4.81 2.16 -5.42
CA LEU A 106 5.19 0.78 -5.68
C LEU A 106 6.30 0.69 -6.73
N ASP A 107 6.17 1.45 -7.81
CA ASP A 107 7.21 1.49 -8.85
C ASP A 107 8.54 2.01 -8.31
N LYS A 108 8.49 3.09 -7.54
CA LYS A 108 9.68 3.77 -7.05
C LYS A 108 10.44 2.95 -5.99
N TYR A 109 9.71 2.26 -5.12
CA TYR A 109 10.29 1.63 -3.93
C TYR A 109 10.26 0.10 -3.96
N THR A 110 9.75 -0.51 -5.02
CA THR A 110 9.72 -1.98 -5.15
C THR A 110 10.18 -2.39 -6.56
N PRO A 111 10.46 -3.68 -6.80
CA PRO A 111 10.79 -4.15 -8.14
C PRO A 111 9.61 -4.18 -9.13
N VAL A 112 8.40 -3.86 -8.70
CA VAL A 112 7.21 -3.91 -9.56
C VAL A 112 7.25 -2.76 -10.57
N LYS A 113 7.09 -3.09 -11.86
CA LYS A 113 7.21 -2.12 -12.94
C LYS A 113 5.93 -1.30 -13.13
N LEU A 114 6.08 0.00 -13.36
CA LEU A 114 4.97 0.93 -13.52
C LEU A 114 4.03 0.55 -14.67
N ASN A 115 4.58 0.10 -15.80
CA ASN A 115 3.75 -0.28 -16.95
C ASN A 115 2.83 -1.47 -16.65
N ILE A 116 3.31 -2.43 -15.84
CA ILE A 116 2.48 -3.56 -15.42
C ILE A 116 1.37 -3.08 -14.49
N LEU A 117 1.70 -2.14 -13.57
CA LEU A 117 0.72 -1.57 -12.66
C LEU A 117 -0.36 -0.80 -13.43
N TYR A 118 0.02 -0.03 -14.45
CA TYR A 118 -0.95 0.70 -15.27
C TYR A 118 -1.90 -0.25 -16.00
N GLU A 119 -1.40 -1.38 -16.50
CA GLU A 119 -2.25 -2.41 -17.09
C GLU A 119 -3.30 -2.88 -16.09
N MET A 120 -2.88 -3.18 -14.87
CA MET A 120 -3.76 -3.71 -13.83
C MET A 120 -4.81 -2.70 -13.41
N PHE A 121 -4.38 -1.47 -13.11
CA PHE A 121 -5.27 -0.45 -12.57
C PHE A 121 -6.07 0.32 -13.62
N GLU A 122 -5.72 0.16 -14.89
CA GLU A 122 -6.36 0.92 -15.97
C GLU A 122 -6.30 2.43 -15.71
N VAL A 123 -5.26 2.87 -15.02
CA VAL A 123 -5.05 4.27 -14.69
C VAL A 123 -4.17 4.85 -15.77
N MET A 124 -4.81 5.43 -16.75
CA MET A 124 -4.06 6.02 -17.82
C MET A 124 -3.65 7.43 -17.49
N VAL A 125 -2.67 7.70 -18.02
CA VAL A 125 -2.05 8.97 -18.00
C VAL A 125 -2.93 10.06 -18.59
#